data_f648387596dcf317e5a8c7e599e5055f
#
_entry.id   f648387596dcf317e5a8c7e599e5055f
#
_cell.length_a   1.000
_cell.length_b   1.000
_cell.length_c   1.000
_cell.angle_alpha   90.00
_cell.angle_beta   90.00
_cell.angle_gamma   90.00
#
_symmetry.space_group_name_H-M   'P 1'
#
loop_
_entity.id
_entity.type
_entity.pdbx_description
1 polymer ?
#
loop_
_entity_poly.entity_id
_entity_poly.type
_entity_poly.pdbx_seq_one_letter_code
_entity_poly.pdbx_strand_id
1 'polypeptide(L)'
;MSQVTQEEERLGMSLRDPILWGQSYLRNRDGSSRGYWPHQVEDLQCEERNIIHLDGRDSGKSISLTTDALHFAFTTRGGQGLVAAPHQGHLDTLIEEIEFQLDANPDLMGSIAITKYSKPKIYRKPYFRLEFTNGSVLYFRPAGAYGDAFRSLHVERVWVDEGAWLSEKAWKALRQCLKAGGKLRIYSTPNGLRDTTYYRLTSSSQFKVFRWPSWLNPNWDEAREQELLEFYGGRDTAGWQHEVAGEHGKPSYGAFSMENLNICRQEVLEYRKVTILGEDLSSCETEEESYDRLEMLLNLVPQTGVFWIGGDLGYTNDPTEIVVFRESEAGDRSVMSMVLRIHMEHVSYPHIAQTIALLERYFTPVGIGVDNGGNGLAVVQELLMLDKYRLLQLEGRLKGFDFGGMTTLAIRDGREIRKRTKELMTSLINGALQRRQMILPAEDSEVEDQFTTHTYTLSNGNIIYSKGNDHIVDAVRCAMLSHEQGTLDSVSEETVSVMPVLTNPVFI
;
A
#
# COMPACT_ATOMS: atom_id res chain seq x y z
N MET A 1 -6.07 50.28 -31.21
CA MET A 1 -6.21 48.80 -31.13
C MET A 1 -5.27 48.23 -32.19
N SER A 2 -4.14 47.66 -31.74
CA SER A 2 -3.21 46.97 -32.68
C SER A 2 -3.93 45.77 -33.24
N GLN A 3 -3.90 45.62 -34.58
CA GLN A 3 -4.35 44.43 -35.24
C GLN A 3 -3.46 43.29 -34.75
N VAL A 4 -4.05 42.38 -33.98
CA VAL A 4 -3.39 41.10 -33.61
C VAL A 4 -3.16 40.34 -34.95
N THR A 5 -1.94 39.92 -35.22
CA THR A 5 -1.61 39.18 -36.42
C THR A 5 -2.26 37.79 -36.37
N GLN A 6 -2.56 37.20 -37.52
CA GLN A 6 -3.08 35.81 -37.57
C GLN A 6 -2.20 34.79 -36.86
N GLU A 7 -0.90 35.08 -36.76
CA GLU A 7 0.08 34.25 -36.07
C GLU A 7 -0.01 34.38 -34.54
N GLU A 8 -0.27 35.60 -34.05
CA GLU A 8 -0.51 35.84 -32.63
C GLU A 8 -1.85 35.26 -32.15
N GLU A 9 -2.89 35.28 -33.00
CA GLU A 9 -4.17 34.61 -32.72
C GLU A 9 -3.99 33.09 -32.68
N ARG A 10 -3.24 32.51 -33.63
CA ARG A 10 -2.95 31.07 -33.70
C ARG A 10 -2.11 30.61 -32.50
N LEU A 11 -1.12 31.40 -32.08
CA LEU A 11 -0.33 31.17 -30.88
C LEU A 11 -1.21 31.26 -29.62
N GLY A 12 -2.06 32.29 -29.54
CA GLY A 12 -3.01 32.45 -28.44
C GLY A 12 -4.00 31.28 -28.31
N MET A 13 -4.48 30.74 -29.43
CA MET A 13 -5.33 29.55 -29.45
C MET A 13 -4.57 28.29 -29.02
N SER A 14 -3.33 28.12 -29.49
CA SER A 14 -2.50 26.97 -29.11
C SER A 14 -2.12 26.98 -27.62
N LEU A 15 -1.98 28.16 -27.01
CA LEU A 15 -1.71 28.27 -25.57
C LEU A 15 -2.94 27.98 -24.70
N ARG A 16 -4.15 28.18 -25.21
CA ARG A 16 -5.40 27.94 -24.47
C ARG A 16 -5.84 26.48 -24.49
N ASP A 17 -5.64 25.81 -25.63
CA ASP A 17 -6.02 24.41 -25.78
C ASP A 17 -4.89 23.50 -25.25
N PRO A 18 -5.13 22.69 -24.21
CA PRO A 18 -4.12 21.83 -23.62
C PRO A 18 -3.57 20.77 -24.61
N ILE A 19 -4.35 20.37 -25.60
CA ILE A 19 -3.92 19.42 -26.62
C ILE A 19 -2.91 20.08 -27.58
N LEU A 20 -3.26 21.24 -28.16
CA LEU A 20 -2.37 21.96 -29.05
C LEU A 20 -1.10 22.44 -28.32
N TRP A 21 -1.23 22.84 -27.06
CA TRP A 21 -0.10 23.18 -26.22
C TRP A 21 0.80 21.97 -26.00
N GLY A 22 0.22 20.84 -25.60
CA GLY A 22 0.98 19.61 -25.37
C GLY A 22 1.69 19.10 -26.62
N GLN A 23 1.04 19.14 -27.78
CA GLN A 23 1.66 18.80 -29.06
C GLN A 23 2.85 19.73 -29.41
N SER A 24 2.80 20.98 -29.01
CA SER A 24 3.85 21.96 -29.25
C SER A 24 5.03 21.78 -28.30
N TYR A 25 4.78 21.58 -27.01
CA TYR A 25 5.78 21.66 -25.95
C TYR A 25 6.19 20.31 -25.34
N LEU A 26 5.37 19.26 -25.48
CA LEU A 26 5.68 17.94 -24.91
C LEU A 26 6.17 16.96 -25.96
N ARG A 27 6.98 15.98 -25.54
CA ARG A 27 7.60 14.99 -26.43
C ARG A 27 7.31 13.57 -25.94
N ASN A 28 7.21 12.65 -26.88
CA ASN A 28 7.33 11.22 -26.62
C ASN A 28 8.78 10.83 -26.37
N ARG A 29 9.02 9.63 -25.85
CA ARG A 29 10.40 9.15 -25.57
C ARG A 29 11.26 9.02 -26.83
N ASP A 30 10.66 8.89 -28.00
CA ASP A 30 11.35 8.89 -29.32
C ASP A 30 11.64 10.29 -29.87
N GLY A 31 11.29 11.35 -29.12
CA GLY A 31 11.48 12.75 -29.51
C GLY A 31 10.36 13.32 -30.40
N SER A 32 9.39 12.51 -30.82
CA SER A 32 8.23 12.99 -31.57
C SER A 32 7.32 13.86 -30.72
N SER A 33 6.48 14.69 -31.37
CA SER A 33 5.43 15.48 -30.71
C SER A 33 4.48 14.58 -29.94
N ARG A 34 4.07 15.01 -28.74
CA ARG A 34 3.13 14.28 -27.91
C ARG A 34 1.79 14.08 -28.63
N GLY A 35 1.37 12.82 -28.77
CA GLY A 35 0.04 12.45 -29.20
C GLY A 35 -0.89 12.19 -28.01
N TYR A 36 -2.18 12.33 -28.22
CA TYR A 36 -3.20 12.04 -27.21
C TYR A 36 -4.24 11.08 -27.75
N TRP A 37 -4.66 10.17 -26.93
CA TRP A 37 -5.75 9.26 -27.23
C TRP A 37 -7.10 9.98 -27.12
N PRO A 38 -8.17 9.52 -27.81
CA PRO A 38 -9.46 10.22 -27.82
C PRO A 38 -10.01 10.52 -26.42
N HIS A 39 -9.92 9.58 -25.48
CA HIS A 39 -10.39 9.76 -24.11
C HIS A 39 -9.53 10.76 -23.31
N GLN A 40 -8.21 10.85 -23.60
CA GLN A 40 -7.35 11.87 -22.99
C GLN A 40 -7.70 13.27 -23.52
N VAL A 41 -8.07 13.40 -24.82
CA VAL A 41 -8.53 14.66 -25.38
C VAL A 41 -9.80 15.11 -24.66
N GLU A 42 -10.77 14.21 -24.46
CA GLU A 42 -12.02 14.51 -23.76
C GLU A 42 -11.79 15.00 -22.33
N ASP A 43 -10.88 14.37 -21.58
CA ASP A 43 -10.49 14.80 -20.21
C ASP A 43 -9.80 16.15 -20.22
N LEU A 44 -8.76 16.30 -21.04
CA LEU A 44 -7.94 17.52 -21.06
C LEU A 44 -8.73 18.77 -21.46
N GLN A 45 -9.72 18.61 -22.34
CA GLN A 45 -10.62 19.68 -22.77
C GLN A 45 -11.85 19.86 -21.86
N CYS A 46 -12.03 18.99 -20.85
CA CYS A 46 -13.15 19.10 -19.92
C CYS A 46 -12.99 20.30 -19.00
N GLU A 47 -13.94 21.23 -19.05
CA GLU A 47 -13.94 22.47 -18.26
C GLU A 47 -14.59 22.30 -16.87
N GLU A 48 -15.17 21.14 -16.58
CA GLU A 48 -15.81 20.86 -15.29
C GLU A 48 -14.87 21.14 -14.12
N ARG A 49 -15.44 21.68 -13.05
CA ARG A 49 -14.67 22.09 -11.88
C ARG A 49 -14.04 20.92 -11.16
N ASN A 50 -14.80 19.86 -10.99
CA ASN A 50 -14.37 18.66 -10.29
C ASN A 50 -14.50 17.47 -11.23
N ILE A 51 -13.39 16.76 -11.39
CA ILE A 51 -13.31 15.57 -12.25
C ILE A 51 -12.77 14.42 -11.42
N ILE A 52 -13.33 13.24 -11.62
CA ILE A 52 -12.87 12.01 -11.00
C ILE A 52 -12.84 10.88 -12.02
N HIS A 53 -11.78 10.12 -11.99
CA HIS A 53 -11.53 9.01 -12.88
C HIS A 53 -11.68 7.67 -12.18
N LEU A 54 -12.18 6.70 -12.92
CA LEU A 54 -12.20 5.26 -12.64
C LEU A 54 -11.40 4.61 -13.76
N ASP A 55 -10.10 4.38 -13.51
CA ASP A 55 -9.16 4.01 -14.55
C ASP A 55 -8.65 2.59 -14.36
N GLY A 56 -8.60 1.82 -15.45
CA GLY A 56 -7.77 0.62 -15.52
C GLY A 56 -6.28 0.98 -15.65
N ARG A 57 -5.42 0.00 -15.47
CA ARG A 57 -3.97 0.18 -15.71
C ARG A 57 -3.70 0.49 -17.18
N ASP A 58 -2.61 1.19 -17.44
CA ASP A 58 -2.14 1.57 -18.78
C ASP A 58 -3.17 2.38 -19.61
N SER A 59 -4.16 2.99 -18.96
CA SER A 59 -5.16 3.85 -19.59
C SER A 59 -4.65 5.24 -19.98
N GLY A 60 -3.40 5.59 -19.59
CA GLY A 60 -2.77 6.87 -19.93
C GLY A 60 -3.06 8.00 -18.95
N LYS A 61 -3.57 7.71 -17.72
CA LYS A 61 -3.89 8.69 -16.67
C LYS A 61 -2.75 9.64 -16.34
N SER A 62 -1.52 9.11 -16.16
CA SER A 62 -0.33 9.90 -15.78
C SER A 62 0.04 10.92 -16.86
N ILE A 63 -0.17 10.60 -18.14
CA ILE A 63 0.06 11.53 -19.25
C ILE A 63 -0.95 12.68 -19.21
N SER A 64 -2.23 12.41 -18.98
CA SER A 64 -3.24 13.46 -18.83
C SER A 64 -2.96 14.35 -17.64
N LEU A 65 -2.66 13.76 -16.47
CA LEU A 65 -2.35 14.51 -15.25
C LEU A 65 -1.15 15.43 -15.45
N THR A 66 -0.04 14.91 -15.95
CA THR A 66 1.20 15.71 -16.13
C THR A 66 1.04 16.77 -17.20
N THR A 67 0.31 16.48 -18.29
CA THR A 67 -0.01 17.46 -19.33
C THR A 67 -0.82 18.62 -18.77
N ASP A 68 -1.90 18.32 -18.05
CA ASP A 68 -2.78 19.34 -17.49
C ASP A 68 -2.08 20.18 -16.40
N ALA A 69 -1.24 19.56 -15.57
CA ALA A 69 -0.47 20.27 -14.55
C ALA A 69 0.56 21.23 -15.17
N LEU A 70 1.32 20.78 -16.18
CA LEU A 70 2.28 21.63 -16.87
C LEU A 70 1.59 22.72 -17.69
N HIS A 71 0.52 22.42 -18.40
CA HIS A 71 -0.29 23.40 -19.13
C HIS A 71 -0.80 24.51 -18.19
N PHE A 72 -1.39 24.14 -17.05
CA PHE A 72 -1.85 25.10 -16.05
C PHE A 72 -0.72 26.02 -15.58
N ALA A 73 0.43 25.45 -15.21
CA ALA A 73 1.55 26.22 -14.69
C ALA A 73 2.18 27.14 -15.75
N PHE A 74 2.25 26.67 -16.99
CA PHE A 74 2.80 27.44 -18.12
C PHE A 74 1.89 28.60 -18.51
N THR A 75 0.56 28.40 -18.51
CA THR A 75 -0.40 29.36 -19.05
C THR A 75 -1.04 30.28 -17.99
N THR A 76 -1.07 29.87 -16.72
CA THR A 76 -1.75 30.60 -15.64
C THR A 76 -0.76 31.46 -14.86
N ARG A 77 -0.81 32.78 -15.09
CA ARG A 77 0.09 33.73 -14.39
C ARG A 77 -0.15 33.71 -12.88
N GLY A 78 0.89 33.43 -12.11
CA GLY A 78 0.85 33.38 -10.64
C GLY A 78 0.04 32.22 -10.08
N GLY A 79 -0.35 31.24 -10.91
CA GLY A 79 -1.14 30.11 -10.50
C GLY A 79 -0.40 29.20 -9.52
N GLN A 80 -1.11 28.69 -8.51
CA GLN A 80 -0.60 27.74 -7.53
C GLN A 80 -1.28 26.40 -7.74
N GLY A 81 -0.52 25.36 -8.05
CA GLY A 81 -1.02 24.01 -8.29
C GLY A 81 -0.38 22.98 -7.34
N LEU A 82 -1.15 21.98 -6.94
CA LEU A 82 -0.68 20.86 -6.12
C LEU A 82 -0.93 19.53 -6.85
N VAL A 83 0.13 18.75 -7.04
CA VAL A 83 0.06 17.34 -7.40
C VAL A 83 0.25 16.53 -6.12
N ALA A 84 -0.74 15.73 -5.78
CA ALA A 84 -0.79 14.93 -4.56
C ALA A 84 -0.93 13.44 -4.90
N ALA A 85 -0.28 12.59 -4.11
CA ALA A 85 -0.45 11.14 -4.17
C ALA A 85 -0.36 10.55 -2.76
N PRO A 86 -0.79 9.31 -2.51
CA PRO A 86 -0.69 8.69 -1.19
C PRO A 86 0.74 8.69 -0.66
N HIS A 87 1.71 8.28 -1.47
CA HIS A 87 3.10 8.09 -1.11
C HIS A 87 4.06 8.77 -2.10
N GLN A 88 5.33 8.93 -1.67
CA GLN A 88 6.36 9.54 -2.49
C GLN A 88 6.63 8.74 -3.78
N GLY A 89 6.64 7.40 -3.73
CA GLY A 89 6.89 6.56 -4.90
C GLY A 89 5.91 6.80 -6.07
N HIS A 90 4.64 7.09 -5.80
CA HIS A 90 3.68 7.47 -6.86
C HIS A 90 4.03 8.83 -7.47
N LEU A 91 4.51 9.78 -6.65
CA LEU A 91 4.94 11.08 -7.17
C LEU A 91 6.22 10.98 -7.98
N ASP A 92 7.13 10.08 -7.64
CA ASP A 92 8.43 9.97 -8.32
C ASP A 92 8.24 9.65 -9.81
N THR A 93 7.32 8.76 -10.17
CA THR A 93 6.98 8.48 -11.58
C THR A 93 6.48 9.71 -12.32
N LEU A 94 5.65 10.54 -11.68
CA LEU A 94 5.14 11.78 -12.28
C LEU A 94 6.25 12.84 -12.38
N ILE A 95 7.12 12.91 -11.39
CA ILE A 95 8.29 13.81 -11.37
C ILE A 95 9.27 13.45 -12.47
N GLU A 96 9.58 12.16 -12.65
CA GLU A 96 10.44 11.67 -13.73
C GLU A 96 9.88 12.03 -15.12
N GLU A 97 8.56 11.90 -15.32
CA GLU A 97 7.94 12.32 -16.58
C GLU A 97 8.08 13.83 -16.79
N ILE A 98 7.84 14.63 -15.77
CA ILE A 98 7.97 16.10 -15.87
C ILE A 98 9.42 16.52 -16.11
N GLU A 99 10.38 15.93 -15.42
CA GLU A 99 11.81 16.21 -15.65
C GLU A 99 12.22 15.83 -17.09
N PHE A 100 11.75 14.68 -17.57
CA PHE A 100 11.94 14.30 -18.96
C PHE A 100 11.38 15.36 -19.94
N GLN A 101 10.17 15.89 -19.70
CA GLN A 101 9.57 16.90 -20.56
C GLN A 101 10.36 18.21 -20.55
N LEU A 102 10.85 18.63 -19.38
CA LEU A 102 11.69 19.81 -19.25
C LEU A 102 13.01 19.65 -20.00
N ASP A 103 13.63 18.49 -19.91
CA ASP A 103 14.91 18.20 -20.60
C ASP A 103 14.74 18.05 -22.11
N ALA A 104 13.60 17.52 -22.57
CA ALA A 104 13.29 17.26 -23.97
C ALA A 104 12.92 18.53 -24.76
N ASN A 105 12.53 19.62 -24.09
CA ASN A 105 12.11 20.86 -24.75
C ASN A 105 12.74 22.11 -24.09
N PRO A 106 13.69 22.78 -24.81
CA PRO A 106 14.34 24.00 -24.32
C PRO A 106 13.37 25.15 -24.02
N ASP A 107 12.28 25.29 -24.75
CA ASP A 107 11.29 26.36 -24.52
C ASP A 107 10.52 26.10 -23.22
N LEU A 108 10.17 24.85 -22.95
CA LEU A 108 9.56 24.46 -21.68
C LEU A 108 10.52 24.64 -20.51
N MET A 109 11.79 24.23 -20.66
CA MET A 109 12.83 24.48 -19.66
C MET A 109 13.06 26.00 -19.48
N GLY A 110 13.03 26.79 -20.54
CA GLY A 110 13.15 28.25 -20.53
C GLY A 110 12.00 28.95 -19.79
N SER A 111 10.85 28.28 -19.61
CA SER A 111 9.73 28.77 -18.81
C SER A 111 9.95 28.63 -17.30
N ILE A 112 10.95 27.86 -16.85
CA ILE A 112 11.30 27.74 -15.43
C ILE A 112 12.06 29.00 -14.98
N ALA A 113 11.62 29.59 -13.88
CA ALA A 113 12.28 30.73 -13.28
C ALA A 113 13.71 30.39 -12.85
N ILE A 114 14.60 31.37 -12.88
CA ILE A 114 15.99 31.21 -12.46
C ILE A 114 16.23 31.90 -11.10
N THR A 115 17.16 31.34 -10.34
CA THR A 115 17.66 31.94 -9.10
C THR A 115 18.62 33.09 -9.41
N LYS A 116 18.97 33.89 -8.41
CA LYS A 116 20.03 34.91 -8.52
C LYS A 116 21.41 34.34 -8.94
N TYR A 117 21.61 33.05 -8.89
CA TYR A 117 22.83 32.35 -9.31
C TYR A 117 22.66 31.67 -10.68
N SER A 118 21.68 32.06 -11.48
CA SER A 118 21.38 31.52 -12.82
C SER A 118 21.07 30.02 -12.86
N LYS A 119 20.58 29.46 -11.76
CA LYS A 119 20.12 28.06 -11.69
C LYS A 119 18.62 27.98 -11.81
N PRO A 120 18.05 27.00 -12.55
CA PRO A 120 16.61 26.78 -12.59
C PRO A 120 16.02 26.56 -11.20
N LYS A 121 14.86 27.12 -10.95
CA LYS A 121 14.14 26.96 -9.68
C LYS A 121 13.36 25.65 -9.66
N ILE A 122 14.11 24.55 -9.72
CA ILE A 122 13.67 23.17 -9.54
C ILE A 122 14.18 22.71 -8.18
N TYR A 123 13.29 22.54 -7.24
CA TYR A 123 13.62 22.14 -5.87
C TYR A 123 13.23 20.67 -5.67
N ARG A 124 14.15 19.86 -5.14
CA ARG A 124 13.91 18.43 -4.88
C ARG A 124 13.71 18.11 -3.39
N LYS A 125 14.16 18.99 -2.50
CA LYS A 125 14.03 18.80 -1.04
C LYS A 125 13.40 20.02 -0.37
N PRO A 126 12.60 19.85 0.71
CA PRO A 126 12.11 18.57 1.26
C PRO A 126 11.11 17.87 0.33
N TYR A 127 10.52 18.57 -0.62
CA TYR A 127 9.58 18.07 -1.62
C TYR A 127 9.84 18.69 -2.97
N PHE A 128 9.46 18.00 -4.03
CA PHE A 128 9.61 18.53 -5.38
C PHE A 128 8.72 19.75 -5.61
N ARG A 129 9.28 20.77 -6.22
CA ARG A 129 8.59 22.04 -6.55
C ARG A 129 9.22 22.70 -7.76
N LEU A 130 8.38 23.23 -8.65
CA LEU A 130 8.77 24.01 -9.81
C LEU A 130 8.23 25.43 -9.70
N GLU A 131 9.06 26.43 -9.99
CA GLU A 131 8.65 27.83 -10.11
C GLU A 131 8.85 28.33 -11.53
N PHE A 132 7.81 28.87 -12.13
CA PHE A 132 7.80 29.33 -13.51
C PHE A 132 8.05 30.83 -13.60
N THR A 133 8.53 31.32 -14.78
CA THR A 133 8.81 32.74 -15.06
C THR A 133 7.56 33.62 -14.97
N ASN A 134 6.38 33.08 -15.24
CA ASN A 134 5.10 33.77 -15.10
C ASN A 134 4.60 33.89 -13.64
N GLY A 135 5.40 33.40 -12.66
CA GLY A 135 5.11 33.42 -11.23
C GLY A 135 4.26 32.26 -10.74
N SER A 136 3.90 31.30 -11.61
CA SER A 136 3.18 30.12 -11.17
C SER A 136 4.10 29.12 -10.45
N VAL A 137 3.53 28.26 -9.63
CA VAL A 137 4.25 27.25 -8.86
C VAL A 137 3.48 25.93 -8.87
N LEU A 138 4.19 24.83 -9.15
CA LEU A 138 3.69 23.47 -8.96
C LEU A 138 4.37 22.87 -7.74
N TYR A 139 3.55 22.39 -6.82
CA TYR A 139 3.95 21.64 -5.62
C TYR A 139 3.64 20.17 -5.81
N PHE A 140 4.56 19.31 -5.40
CA PHE A 140 4.37 17.85 -5.34
C PHE A 140 4.49 17.42 -3.90
N ARG A 141 3.44 16.78 -3.36
CA ARG A 141 3.37 16.43 -1.95
C ARG A 141 2.77 15.06 -1.76
N PRO A 142 3.47 14.14 -1.07
CA PRO A 142 2.85 12.90 -0.60
C PRO A 142 1.85 13.24 0.52
N ALA A 143 0.73 12.54 0.52
CA ALA A 143 -0.32 12.75 1.51
C ALA A 143 0.09 12.25 2.90
N GLY A 144 0.76 11.11 2.95
CA GLY A 144 0.97 10.39 4.20
C GLY A 144 -0.33 10.13 4.94
N ALA A 145 -0.23 9.82 6.23
CA ALA A 145 -1.39 9.47 7.05
C ALA A 145 -2.37 10.64 7.28
N TYR A 146 -1.89 11.86 7.31
CA TYR A 146 -2.65 13.03 7.79
C TYR A 146 -2.81 14.15 6.78
N GLY A 147 -2.11 14.10 5.66
CA GLY A 147 -2.07 15.21 4.70
C GLY A 147 -1.36 16.47 5.24
N ASP A 148 -0.47 16.33 6.20
CA ASP A 148 0.19 17.47 6.83
C ASP A 148 1.01 18.29 5.84
N ALA A 149 1.57 17.65 4.81
CA ALA A 149 2.29 18.32 3.75
C ALA A 149 1.43 19.31 2.93
N PHE A 150 0.11 19.21 3.02
CA PHE A 150 -0.83 20.10 2.30
C PHE A 150 -1.20 21.35 3.10
N ARG A 151 -1.17 21.30 4.43
CA ARG A 151 -1.78 22.31 5.33
C ARG A 151 -1.27 23.73 5.16
N SER A 152 -0.04 23.90 4.67
CA SER A 152 0.56 25.22 4.41
C SER A 152 0.26 25.78 3.02
N LEU A 153 -0.48 25.05 2.18
CA LEU A 153 -0.73 25.42 0.81
C LEU A 153 -2.12 26.03 0.63
N HIS A 154 -2.21 26.99 -0.30
CA HIS A 154 -3.46 27.58 -0.78
C HIS A 154 -3.41 27.63 -2.31
N VAL A 155 -4.01 26.64 -2.95
CA VAL A 155 -3.85 26.41 -4.39
C VAL A 155 -5.16 26.58 -5.16
N GLU A 156 -5.06 26.96 -6.43
CA GLU A 156 -6.18 27.07 -7.35
C GLU A 156 -6.56 25.74 -7.99
N ARG A 157 -5.59 24.82 -8.13
CA ARG A 157 -5.82 23.53 -8.78
C ARG A 157 -5.09 22.41 -8.05
N VAL A 158 -5.78 21.28 -7.93
CA VAL A 158 -5.23 20.06 -7.32
C VAL A 158 -5.43 18.91 -8.29
N TRP A 159 -4.38 18.15 -8.49
CA TRP A 159 -4.37 16.84 -9.14
C TRP A 159 -4.03 15.80 -8.10
N VAL A 160 -4.81 14.75 -8.05
CA VAL A 160 -4.59 13.61 -7.15
C VAL A 160 -4.33 12.39 -7.99
N ASP A 161 -3.17 11.80 -7.83
CA ASP A 161 -2.87 10.48 -8.37
C ASP A 161 -3.15 9.42 -7.31
N GLU A 162 -3.67 8.27 -7.74
CA GLU A 162 -4.09 7.16 -6.89
C GLU A 162 -4.98 7.57 -5.71
N GLY A 163 -6.02 8.39 -6.01
CA GLY A 163 -6.95 8.92 -5.01
C GLY A 163 -7.70 7.86 -4.19
N ALA A 164 -7.92 6.65 -4.71
CA ALA A 164 -8.55 5.56 -3.98
C ALA A 164 -7.79 5.14 -2.72
N TRP A 165 -6.50 5.44 -2.66
CA TRP A 165 -5.59 5.07 -1.57
C TRP A 165 -5.30 6.21 -0.58
N LEU A 166 -5.88 7.40 -0.78
CA LEU A 166 -5.76 8.49 0.18
C LEU A 166 -6.58 8.20 1.46
N SER A 167 -5.97 8.47 2.61
CA SER A 167 -6.68 8.41 3.88
C SER A 167 -7.78 9.49 4.01
N GLU A 168 -8.78 9.25 4.84
CA GLU A 168 -9.86 10.20 5.10
C GLU A 168 -9.34 11.55 5.68
N LYS A 169 -8.25 11.52 6.46
CA LYS A 169 -7.61 12.73 6.99
C LYS A 169 -6.89 13.51 5.91
N ALA A 170 -6.19 12.80 5.01
CA ALA A 170 -5.55 13.41 3.86
C ALA A 170 -6.57 14.08 2.92
N TRP A 171 -7.71 13.46 2.67
CA TRP A 171 -8.82 14.05 1.91
C TRP A 171 -9.32 15.36 2.54
N LYS A 172 -9.48 15.41 3.87
CA LYS A 172 -9.89 16.62 4.59
C LYS A 172 -8.84 17.74 4.45
N ALA A 173 -7.55 17.39 4.64
CA ALA A 173 -6.46 18.36 4.50
C ALA A 173 -6.34 18.89 3.06
N LEU A 174 -6.46 18.03 2.06
CA LEU A 174 -6.44 18.39 0.64
C LEU A 174 -7.59 19.35 0.30
N ARG A 175 -8.79 19.09 0.82
CA ARG A 175 -9.94 19.97 0.59
C ARG A 175 -9.75 21.36 1.19
N GLN A 176 -9.04 21.44 2.32
CA GLN A 176 -8.75 22.71 3.00
C GLN A 176 -7.70 23.57 2.26
N CYS A 177 -6.74 22.94 1.56
CA CYS A 177 -5.74 23.68 0.80
C CYS A 177 -6.27 24.21 -0.55
N LEU A 178 -7.36 23.66 -1.06
CA LEU A 178 -7.98 24.12 -2.31
C LEU A 178 -8.80 25.38 -2.07
N LYS A 179 -8.44 26.47 -2.75
CA LYS A 179 -9.14 27.77 -2.69
C LYS A 179 -10.61 27.64 -3.11
N ALA A 180 -11.42 28.58 -2.63
CA ALA A 180 -12.81 28.72 -3.10
C ALA A 180 -12.83 28.93 -4.64
N GLY A 181 -13.62 28.12 -5.35
CA GLY A 181 -13.64 28.14 -6.82
C GLY A 181 -12.51 27.35 -7.49
N GLY A 182 -11.56 26.82 -6.75
CA GLY A 182 -10.47 26.01 -7.30
C GLY A 182 -10.96 24.70 -7.94
N LYS A 183 -10.15 24.11 -8.81
CA LYS A 183 -10.45 22.89 -9.57
C LYS A 183 -9.78 21.68 -8.94
N LEU A 184 -10.49 20.53 -8.93
CA LEU A 184 -9.99 19.27 -8.40
C LEU A 184 -10.11 18.19 -9.48
N ARG A 185 -8.99 17.55 -9.81
CA ARG A 185 -8.92 16.39 -10.70
C ARG A 185 -8.33 15.19 -9.95
N ILE A 186 -9.02 14.07 -9.99
CA ILE A 186 -8.66 12.84 -9.25
C ILE A 186 -8.53 11.72 -10.26
N TYR A 187 -7.36 11.10 -10.31
CA TYR A 187 -7.06 9.94 -11.14
C TYR A 187 -6.79 8.74 -10.24
N SER A 188 -7.40 7.63 -10.51
CA SER A 188 -7.15 6.41 -9.73
C SER A 188 -7.70 5.16 -10.37
N THR A 189 -7.01 4.06 -10.11
CA THR A 189 -7.59 2.72 -10.24
C THR A 189 -8.51 2.48 -9.03
N PRO A 190 -9.74 2.00 -9.23
CA PRO A 190 -10.63 1.65 -8.13
C PRO A 190 -10.05 0.52 -7.29
N ASN A 191 -10.26 0.56 -5.98
CA ASN A 191 -9.82 -0.49 -5.04
C ASN A 191 -10.97 -1.31 -4.45
N GLY A 192 -12.20 -1.11 -4.94
CA GLY A 192 -13.40 -1.83 -4.48
C GLY A 192 -13.96 -1.40 -3.13
N LEU A 193 -13.24 -0.58 -2.36
CA LEU A 193 -13.68 -0.13 -1.05
C LEU A 193 -14.84 0.86 -1.15
N ARG A 194 -15.91 0.60 -0.39
CA ARG A 194 -17.17 1.37 -0.44
C ARG A 194 -17.26 2.45 0.64
N ASP A 195 -16.45 2.38 1.67
CA ASP A 195 -16.44 3.27 2.84
C ASP A 195 -15.48 4.47 2.70
N THR A 196 -14.87 4.65 1.51
CA THR A 196 -13.88 5.70 1.25
C THR A 196 -14.49 6.99 0.69
N THR A 197 -13.79 8.13 0.89
CA THR A 197 -14.13 9.39 0.24
C THR A 197 -14.08 9.25 -1.28
N TYR A 198 -13.07 8.57 -1.84
CA TYR A 198 -12.97 8.34 -3.27
C TYR A 198 -14.25 7.70 -3.83
N TYR A 199 -14.72 6.59 -3.22
CA TYR A 199 -15.97 5.95 -3.67
C TYR A 199 -17.17 6.89 -3.61
N ARG A 200 -17.34 7.66 -2.53
CA ARG A 200 -18.44 8.62 -2.41
C ARG A 200 -18.40 9.68 -3.49
N LEU A 201 -17.20 10.14 -3.86
CA LEU A 201 -17.04 11.17 -4.91
C LEU A 201 -17.37 10.63 -6.31
N THR A 202 -17.10 9.36 -6.61
CA THR A 202 -17.50 8.75 -7.91
C THR A 202 -19.01 8.64 -8.10
N SER A 203 -19.77 8.74 -7.02
CA SER A 203 -21.25 8.73 -7.05
C SER A 203 -21.86 10.13 -6.86
N SER A 204 -21.01 11.16 -6.71
CA SER A 204 -21.46 12.53 -6.44
C SER A 204 -21.82 13.27 -7.72
N SER A 205 -22.98 13.93 -7.74
CA SER A 205 -23.38 14.81 -8.85
C SER A 205 -22.50 16.05 -9.02
N GLN A 206 -21.63 16.35 -8.07
CA GLN A 206 -20.68 17.46 -8.12
C GLN A 206 -19.40 17.15 -8.91
N PHE A 207 -19.24 15.90 -9.37
CA PHE A 207 -18.07 15.45 -10.10
C PHE A 207 -18.48 14.93 -11.48
N LYS A 208 -17.75 15.36 -12.51
CA LYS A 208 -17.73 14.68 -13.80
C LYS A 208 -16.92 13.40 -13.64
N VAL A 209 -17.54 12.27 -13.90
CA VAL A 209 -16.88 10.95 -13.80
C VAL A 209 -16.42 10.52 -15.19
N PHE A 210 -15.15 10.19 -15.30
CA PHE A 210 -14.58 9.47 -16.44
C PHE A 210 -14.34 8.01 -16.06
N ARG A 211 -14.48 7.12 -17.04
CA ARG A 211 -14.11 5.72 -16.89
C ARG A 211 -13.21 5.33 -18.06
N TRP A 212 -11.98 4.97 -17.73
CA TRP A 212 -10.98 4.58 -18.72
C TRP A 212 -10.52 3.14 -18.49
N PRO A 213 -11.25 2.14 -18.97
CA PRO A 213 -10.78 0.78 -18.94
C PRO A 213 -9.50 0.62 -19.77
N SER A 214 -8.68 -0.37 -19.42
CA SER A 214 -7.38 -0.63 -20.06
C SER A 214 -7.46 -0.84 -21.58
N TRP A 215 -8.59 -1.35 -22.08
CA TRP A 215 -8.79 -1.56 -23.51
C TRP A 215 -8.98 -0.27 -24.32
N LEU A 216 -9.03 0.91 -23.70
CA LEU A 216 -8.92 2.19 -24.41
C LEU A 216 -7.50 2.51 -24.85
N ASN A 217 -6.50 1.77 -24.36
CA ASN A 217 -5.13 1.87 -24.82
C ASN A 217 -5.04 1.38 -26.28
N PRO A 218 -4.53 2.18 -27.22
CA PRO A 218 -4.38 1.77 -28.62
C PRO A 218 -3.53 0.51 -28.84
N ASN A 219 -2.70 0.16 -27.90
CA ASN A 219 -1.88 -1.06 -27.94
C ASN A 219 -2.60 -2.28 -27.32
N TRP A 220 -3.87 -2.13 -26.97
CA TRP A 220 -4.68 -3.25 -26.50
C TRP A 220 -5.01 -4.19 -27.65
N ASP A 221 -4.72 -5.46 -27.48
CA ASP A 221 -5.04 -6.51 -28.43
C ASP A 221 -5.61 -7.76 -27.72
N GLU A 222 -6.02 -8.73 -28.51
CA GLU A 222 -6.59 -9.99 -27.99
C GLU A 222 -5.58 -10.80 -27.17
N ALA A 223 -4.29 -10.74 -27.52
CA ALA A 223 -3.24 -11.46 -26.79
C ALA A 223 -3.06 -10.88 -25.38
N ARG A 224 -3.05 -9.54 -25.28
CA ARG A 224 -2.98 -8.84 -23.98
C ARG A 224 -4.22 -9.10 -23.13
N GLU A 225 -5.40 -9.10 -23.75
CA GLU A 225 -6.64 -9.42 -23.03
C GLU A 225 -6.61 -10.84 -22.47
N GLN A 226 -6.18 -11.81 -23.28
CA GLN A 226 -6.12 -13.21 -22.85
C GLN A 226 -5.10 -13.42 -21.72
N GLU A 227 -3.93 -12.81 -21.82
CA GLU A 227 -2.91 -12.83 -20.74
C GLU A 227 -3.49 -12.32 -19.42
N LEU A 228 -4.18 -11.19 -19.45
CA LEU A 228 -4.75 -10.59 -18.24
C LEU A 228 -5.97 -11.36 -17.71
N LEU A 229 -6.77 -11.98 -18.61
CA LEU A 229 -7.85 -12.88 -18.18
C LEU A 229 -7.33 -14.09 -17.43
N GLU A 230 -6.22 -14.67 -17.90
CA GLU A 230 -5.55 -15.78 -17.20
C GLU A 230 -4.95 -15.32 -15.89
N PHE A 231 -4.22 -14.19 -15.90
CA PHE A 231 -3.59 -13.63 -14.70
C PHE A 231 -4.60 -13.29 -13.59
N TYR A 232 -5.71 -12.65 -13.93
CA TYR A 232 -6.73 -12.28 -12.94
C TYR A 232 -7.78 -13.36 -12.69
N GLY A 233 -7.78 -14.45 -13.44
CA GLY A 233 -8.73 -15.55 -13.27
C GLY A 233 -10.14 -15.28 -13.78
N GLY A 234 -10.30 -14.35 -14.73
CA GLY A 234 -11.56 -14.03 -15.40
C GLY A 234 -12.11 -12.64 -15.15
N ARG A 235 -13.10 -12.24 -15.97
CA ARG A 235 -13.68 -10.88 -15.95
C ARG A 235 -14.50 -10.56 -14.71
N ASP A 236 -15.01 -11.56 -14.00
CA ASP A 236 -15.84 -11.38 -12.81
C ASP A 236 -15.03 -11.24 -11.52
N THR A 237 -13.71 -11.30 -11.60
CA THR A 237 -12.82 -11.15 -10.45
C THR A 237 -12.62 -9.71 -10.06
N ALA A 238 -12.36 -9.44 -8.79
CA ALA A 238 -12.08 -8.10 -8.29
C ALA A 238 -10.86 -7.50 -9.00
N GLY A 239 -9.80 -8.29 -9.21
CA GLY A 239 -8.60 -7.84 -9.92
C GLY A 239 -8.90 -7.34 -11.32
N TRP A 240 -9.62 -8.10 -12.13
CA TRP A 240 -10.03 -7.65 -13.46
C TRP A 240 -10.90 -6.39 -13.40
N GLN A 241 -11.92 -6.39 -12.52
CA GLN A 241 -12.84 -5.26 -12.43
C GLN A 241 -12.15 -3.97 -12.04
N HIS A 242 -11.22 -4.03 -11.08
CA HIS A 242 -10.48 -2.84 -10.64
C HIS A 242 -9.39 -2.45 -11.63
N GLU A 243 -8.49 -3.38 -11.94
CA GLU A 243 -7.23 -3.09 -12.62
C GLU A 243 -7.38 -2.98 -14.15
N VAL A 244 -8.37 -3.65 -14.73
CA VAL A 244 -8.57 -3.67 -16.18
C VAL A 244 -9.82 -2.88 -16.59
N ALA A 245 -10.96 -3.15 -15.97
CA ALA A 245 -12.22 -2.52 -16.35
C ALA A 245 -12.41 -1.10 -15.78
N GLY A 246 -11.61 -0.69 -14.80
CA GLY A 246 -11.80 0.59 -14.11
C GLY A 246 -13.16 0.65 -13.40
N GLU A 247 -13.55 -0.41 -12.73
CA GLU A 247 -14.84 -0.53 -12.06
C GLU A 247 -14.67 -0.79 -10.56
N HIS A 248 -15.61 -0.30 -9.77
CA HIS A 248 -15.62 -0.64 -8.35
C HIS A 248 -15.91 -2.12 -8.05
N GLY A 249 -16.44 -2.85 -9.03
CA GLY A 249 -16.74 -4.26 -8.89
C GLY A 249 -17.76 -4.58 -7.79
N LYS A 250 -17.71 -5.80 -7.27
CA LYS A 250 -18.54 -6.22 -6.14
C LYS A 250 -18.14 -5.44 -4.88
N PRO A 251 -19.10 -5.09 -4.00
CA PRO A 251 -18.76 -4.42 -2.75
C PRO A 251 -17.72 -5.21 -1.95
N SER A 252 -16.63 -4.56 -1.62
CA SER A 252 -15.62 -5.08 -0.71
C SER A 252 -15.33 -4.05 0.38
N TYR A 253 -14.79 -4.52 1.50
CA TYR A 253 -14.46 -3.70 2.65
C TYR A 253 -13.02 -3.97 3.05
N GLY A 254 -12.27 -2.95 3.43
CA GLY A 254 -10.94 -3.13 3.96
C GLY A 254 -10.96 -3.98 5.23
N ALA A 255 -10.10 -5.00 5.31
CA ALA A 255 -9.97 -5.80 6.52
C ALA A 255 -9.37 -4.97 7.67
N PHE A 256 -8.62 -3.92 7.32
CA PHE A 256 -7.96 -3.02 8.27
C PHE A 256 -8.32 -1.57 7.99
N SER A 257 -8.39 -0.75 9.05
CA SER A 257 -8.61 0.69 8.92
C SER A 257 -7.37 1.38 8.35
N MET A 258 -7.48 1.96 7.16
CA MET A 258 -6.42 2.73 6.51
C MET A 258 -5.89 3.87 7.40
N GLU A 259 -6.77 4.52 8.16
CA GLU A 259 -6.37 5.58 9.08
C GLU A 259 -5.46 5.04 10.18
N ASN A 260 -5.85 3.93 10.82
CA ASN A 260 -5.08 3.34 11.91
C ASN A 260 -3.77 2.73 11.40
N LEU A 261 -3.81 2.08 10.23
CA LEU A 261 -2.64 1.52 9.58
C LEU A 261 -1.59 2.60 9.31
N ASN A 262 -1.98 3.72 8.70
CA ASN A 262 -1.08 4.83 8.41
C ASN A 262 -0.46 5.47 9.67
N ILE A 263 -1.17 5.47 10.80
CA ILE A 263 -0.63 5.95 12.08
C ILE A 263 0.41 4.98 12.65
N CYS A 264 0.16 3.68 12.50
CA CYS A 264 0.98 2.62 13.06
C CYS A 264 2.18 2.25 12.17
N ARG A 265 2.23 2.77 10.94
CA ARG A 265 3.41 2.66 10.09
C ARG A 265 4.40 3.76 10.45
N GLN A 266 5.53 3.34 11.00
CA GLN A 266 6.59 4.24 11.49
C GLN A 266 7.95 3.67 11.10
N GLU A 267 8.96 4.52 11.05
CA GLU A 267 10.33 4.08 10.90
C GLU A 267 10.74 3.23 12.11
N VAL A 268 11.24 2.03 11.86
CA VAL A 268 11.73 1.11 12.89
C VAL A 268 13.23 0.96 12.70
N LEU A 269 14.03 1.66 13.52
CA LEU A 269 15.49 1.78 13.38
C LEU A 269 16.23 0.44 13.28
N GLU A 270 15.68 -0.63 13.87
CA GLU A 270 16.30 -1.96 13.89
C GLU A 270 15.61 -2.94 12.94
N TYR A 271 14.67 -2.45 12.10
CA TYR A 271 13.97 -3.30 11.15
C TYR A 271 14.91 -3.89 10.11
N ARG A 272 14.71 -5.17 9.86
CA ARG A 272 15.44 -5.90 8.80
C ARG A 272 14.47 -6.77 8.00
N LYS A 273 14.67 -6.76 6.68
CA LYS A 273 14.07 -7.71 5.75
C LYS A 273 15.16 -8.65 5.25
N VAL A 274 14.89 -9.95 5.30
CA VAL A 274 15.76 -11.01 4.77
C VAL A 274 14.98 -11.81 3.74
N THR A 275 15.58 -12.06 2.58
CA THR A 275 15.02 -12.93 1.55
C THR A 275 15.90 -14.15 1.39
N ILE A 276 15.31 -15.35 1.39
CA ILE A 276 16.00 -16.62 1.22
C ILE A 276 15.30 -17.39 0.09
N LEU A 277 16.06 -17.76 -0.91
CA LEU A 277 15.57 -18.56 -2.05
C LEU A 277 15.98 -20.02 -1.88
N GLY A 278 15.18 -20.94 -2.37
CA GLY A 278 15.52 -22.37 -2.34
C GLY A 278 16.86 -22.69 -3.01
N GLU A 279 17.25 -21.89 -4.02
CA GLU A 279 18.56 -22.01 -4.68
C GLU A 279 19.74 -21.65 -3.76
N ASP A 280 19.55 -20.78 -2.76
CA ASP A 280 20.59 -20.44 -1.78
C ASP A 280 21.03 -21.62 -0.93
N LEU A 281 20.17 -22.64 -0.81
CA LEU A 281 20.35 -23.86 -0.02
C LEU A 281 20.59 -25.11 -0.86
N SER A 282 20.52 -24.98 -2.19
CA SER A 282 20.60 -26.12 -3.12
C SER A 282 21.97 -26.81 -3.15
N SER A 283 23.03 -26.11 -2.73
CA SER A 283 24.39 -26.64 -2.66
C SER A 283 24.73 -27.35 -1.34
N CYS A 284 23.84 -27.30 -0.35
CA CYS A 284 24.05 -27.94 0.94
C CYS A 284 23.73 -29.42 0.84
N GLU A 285 24.70 -30.27 1.12
CA GLU A 285 24.56 -31.73 1.07
C GLU A 285 24.14 -32.32 2.41
N THR A 286 24.42 -31.60 3.51
CA THR A 286 24.14 -32.02 4.88
C THR A 286 23.24 -31.07 5.60
N GLU A 287 22.60 -31.54 6.65
CA GLU A 287 21.77 -30.69 7.53
C GLU A 287 22.59 -29.62 8.26
N GLU A 288 23.83 -29.93 8.62
CA GLU A 288 24.75 -28.99 9.27
C GLU A 288 25.14 -27.86 8.31
N GLU A 289 25.47 -28.17 7.05
CA GLU A 289 25.77 -27.17 6.02
C GLU A 289 24.57 -26.24 5.77
N SER A 290 23.36 -26.80 5.71
CA SER A 290 22.17 -25.97 5.52
C SER A 290 21.89 -25.05 6.72
N TYR A 291 22.16 -25.54 7.93
CA TYR A 291 22.01 -24.76 9.17
C TYR A 291 23.02 -23.61 9.21
N ASP A 292 24.30 -23.88 8.94
CA ASP A 292 25.35 -22.86 8.87
C ASP A 292 25.06 -21.83 7.76
N ARG A 293 24.56 -22.30 6.62
CA ARG A 293 24.18 -21.41 5.50
C ARG A 293 23.02 -20.50 5.87
N LEU A 294 21.99 -21.03 6.50
CA LEU A 294 20.86 -20.24 7.01
C LEU A 294 21.31 -19.22 8.05
N GLU A 295 22.16 -19.62 9.00
CA GLU A 295 22.72 -18.71 10.01
C GLU A 295 23.48 -17.54 9.36
N MET A 296 24.27 -17.82 8.32
CA MET A 296 24.98 -16.80 7.56
C MET A 296 24.03 -15.88 6.78
N LEU A 297 22.98 -16.40 6.11
CA LEU A 297 22.01 -15.61 5.35
C LEU A 297 21.19 -14.72 6.28
N LEU A 298 20.74 -15.25 7.39
CA LEU A 298 20.01 -14.51 8.41
C LEU A 298 20.88 -13.43 9.06
N ASN A 299 22.16 -13.73 9.26
CA ASN A 299 23.14 -12.81 9.87
C ASN A 299 22.56 -12.13 11.13
N LEU A 300 22.00 -12.93 12.03
CA LEU A 300 21.38 -12.46 13.25
C LEU A 300 22.42 -12.22 14.35
N VAL A 301 22.08 -11.32 15.25
CA VAL A 301 22.84 -11.09 16.49
C VAL A 301 21.89 -11.38 17.65
N PRO A 302 22.36 -12.07 18.72
CA PRO A 302 21.54 -12.32 19.89
C PRO A 302 20.90 -11.04 20.43
N GLN A 303 19.60 -11.07 20.62
CA GLN A 303 18.80 -9.93 21.07
C GLN A 303 18.26 -10.18 22.49
N THR A 304 18.21 -9.13 23.28
CA THR A 304 17.56 -9.17 24.60
C THR A 304 16.24 -8.41 24.54
N GLY A 305 15.19 -8.96 25.10
CA GLY A 305 13.86 -8.36 25.08
C GLY A 305 12.75 -9.39 25.13
N VAL A 306 11.53 -8.93 24.97
CA VAL A 306 10.33 -9.77 24.85
C VAL A 306 9.99 -9.87 23.37
N PHE A 307 10.02 -11.07 22.81
CA PHE A 307 9.78 -11.28 21.39
C PHE A 307 8.64 -12.26 21.14
N TRP A 308 7.95 -12.03 20.04
CA TRP A 308 6.86 -12.85 19.51
C TRP A 308 7.11 -13.12 18.05
N ILE A 309 6.91 -14.36 17.62
CA ILE A 309 7.14 -14.78 16.24
C ILE A 309 5.82 -15.25 15.64
N GLY A 310 5.56 -14.84 14.40
CA GLY A 310 4.46 -15.35 13.58
C GLY A 310 4.97 -15.87 12.25
N GLY A 311 4.36 -16.95 11.75
CA GLY A 311 4.74 -17.53 10.46
C GLY A 311 3.52 -17.99 9.67
N ASP A 312 3.53 -17.68 8.39
CA ASP A 312 2.69 -18.28 7.34
C ASP A 312 3.59 -19.14 6.46
N LEU A 313 3.34 -20.46 6.44
CA LEU A 313 4.29 -21.44 5.95
C LEU A 313 3.86 -22.01 4.58
N GLY A 314 4.47 -21.50 3.51
CA GLY A 314 4.29 -21.98 2.13
C GLY A 314 5.49 -22.78 1.60
N TYR A 315 5.39 -23.34 0.38
CA TYR A 315 6.51 -24.05 -0.27
C TYR A 315 6.50 -23.92 -1.80
N THR A 316 5.47 -24.43 -2.47
CA THR A 316 5.50 -24.57 -3.94
C THR A 316 4.96 -23.36 -4.69
N ASN A 317 3.79 -22.91 -4.33
CA ASN A 317 3.11 -21.78 -4.98
C ASN A 317 3.07 -20.51 -4.11
N ASP A 318 3.10 -20.72 -2.80
CA ASP A 318 3.02 -19.65 -1.82
C ASP A 318 4.37 -19.54 -1.09
N PRO A 319 4.88 -18.32 -0.86
CA PRO A 319 6.08 -18.10 -0.07
C PRO A 319 5.83 -18.44 1.41
N THR A 320 6.91 -18.66 2.15
CA THR A 320 6.87 -18.59 3.61
C THR A 320 7.21 -17.19 4.07
N GLU A 321 6.37 -16.64 4.92
CA GLU A 321 6.61 -15.36 5.62
C GLU A 321 6.75 -15.58 7.11
N ILE A 322 7.85 -15.11 7.69
CA ILE A 322 8.08 -15.13 9.14
C ILE A 322 8.32 -13.72 9.62
N VAL A 323 7.60 -13.30 10.66
CA VAL A 323 7.74 -11.97 11.27
C VAL A 323 8.13 -12.10 12.74
N VAL A 324 9.02 -11.20 13.18
CA VAL A 324 9.42 -11.10 14.59
C VAL A 324 9.01 -9.73 15.10
N PHE A 325 8.25 -9.74 16.18
CA PHE A 325 7.87 -8.55 16.91
C PHE A 325 8.66 -8.45 18.22
N ARG A 326 9.15 -7.24 18.52
CA ARG A 326 9.65 -6.88 19.84
C ARG A 326 8.53 -6.18 20.60
N GLU A 327 8.25 -6.65 21.79
CA GLU A 327 7.36 -5.99 22.73
C GLU A 327 8.15 -5.05 23.63
N SER A 328 7.68 -3.82 23.77
CA SER A 328 8.30 -2.80 24.62
C SER A 328 7.23 -2.00 25.37
N GLU A 329 7.56 -1.52 26.54
CA GLU A 329 6.69 -0.63 27.31
C GLU A 329 6.80 0.82 26.79
N ALA A 330 5.66 1.44 26.52
CA ALA A 330 5.54 2.85 26.16
C ALA A 330 4.54 3.53 27.10
N GLY A 331 5.03 4.04 28.23
CA GLY A 331 4.19 4.51 29.33
C GLY A 331 3.40 3.36 29.95
N ASP A 332 2.06 3.48 30.01
CA ASP A 332 1.17 2.45 30.57
C ASP A 332 0.73 1.39 29.54
N ARG A 333 1.40 1.31 28.39
CA ARG A 333 0.98 0.44 27.30
C ARG A 333 2.14 -0.42 26.80
N SER A 334 1.84 -1.67 26.48
CA SER A 334 2.74 -2.51 25.69
C SER A 334 2.55 -2.21 24.20
N VAL A 335 3.65 -2.11 23.45
CA VAL A 335 3.69 -1.87 22.01
C VAL A 335 4.55 -2.94 21.35
N MET A 336 3.98 -3.60 20.34
CA MET A 336 4.64 -4.59 19.50
C MET A 336 5.18 -3.93 18.23
N SER A 337 6.49 -3.90 18.05
CA SER A 337 7.16 -3.37 16.85
C SER A 337 7.72 -4.52 16.01
N MET A 338 7.37 -4.57 14.73
CA MET A 338 7.94 -5.55 13.81
C MET A 338 9.41 -5.19 13.56
N VAL A 339 10.34 -6.04 13.99
CA VAL A 339 11.79 -5.79 13.90
C VAL A 339 12.48 -6.66 12.85
N LEU A 340 11.86 -7.77 12.43
CA LEU A 340 12.40 -8.65 11.41
C LEU A 340 11.26 -9.25 10.58
N ARG A 341 11.47 -9.32 9.27
CA ARG A 341 10.67 -10.10 8.33
C ARG A 341 11.60 -10.99 7.51
N ILE A 342 11.23 -12.25 7.37
CA ILE A 342 11.92 -13.22 6.53
C ILE A 342 10.94 -13.71 5.47
N HIS A 343 11.32 -13.47 4.22
CA HIS A 343 10.61 -13.94 3.04
C HIS A 343 11.37 -15.14 2.45
N MET A 344 10.69 -16.28 2.27
CA MET A 344 11.31 -17.50 1.76
C MET A 344 10.52 -18.05 0.56
N GLU A 345 11.19 -18.21 -0.58
CA GLU A 345 10.60 -18.79 -1.79
C GLU A 345 11.21 -20.16 -2.12
N HIS A 346 10.35 -21.14 -2.35
CA HIS A 346 10.76 -22.52 -2.70
C HIS A 346 11.72 -23.19 -1.69
N VAL A 347 11.63 -22.80 -0.43
CA VAL A 347 12.44 -23.34 0.67
C VAL A 347 11.73 -24.53 1.30
N SER A 348 12.44 -25.66 1.47
CA SER A 348 11.85 -26.89 2.01
C SER A 348 11.45 -26.78 3.49
N TYR A 349 10.46 -27.55 3.94
CA TYR A 349 9.99 -27.53 5.33
C TYR A 349 11.07 -27.80 6.37
N PRO A 350 12.04 -28.73 6.18
CA PRO A 350 13.16 -28.87 7.11
C PRO A 350 13.99 -27.58 7.25
N HIS A 351 14.23 -26.85 6.17
CA HIS A 351 14.95 -25.58 6.23
C HIS A 351 14.13 -24.47 6.90
N ILE A 352 12.80 -24.49 6.74
CA ILE A 352 11.90 -23.58 7.49
C ILE A 352 11.96 -23.90 8.98
N ALA A 353 11.94 -25.20 9.35
CA ALA A 353 12.10 -25.61 10.75
C ALA A 353 13.46 -25.18 11.32
N GLN A 354 14.55 -25.35 10.58
CA GLN A 354 15.87 -24.86 10.98
C GLN A 354 15.88 -23.32 11.17
N THR A 355 15.20 -22.59 10.28
CA THR A 355 15.07 -21.13 10.41
C THR A 355 14.36 -20.75 11.70
N ILE A 356 13.24 -21.40 12.04
CA ILE A 356 12.52 -21.15 13.29
C ILE A 356 13.41 -21.52 14.51
N ALA A 357 14.17 -22.62 14.43
CA ALA A 357 15.11 -23.00 15.47
C ALA A 357 16.25 -21.98 15.67
N LEU A 358 16.74 -21.38 14.57
CA LEU A 358 17.71 -20.26 14.67
C LEU A 358 17.08 -19.03 15.31
N LEU A 359 15.86 -18.66 14.93
CA LEU A 359 15.16 -17.54 15.55
C LEU A 359 14.94 -17.75 17.04
N GLU A 360 14.58 -18.97 17.46
CA GLU A 360 14.50 -19.31 18.88
C GLU A 360 15.84 -19.07 19.61
N ARG A 361 16.93 -19.49 19.01
CA ARG A 361 18.27 -19.34 19.59
C ARG A 361 18.68 -17.87 19.74
N TYR A 362 18.30 -17.00 18.80
CA TYR A 362 18.72 -15.60 18.77
C TYR A 362 17.80 -14.64 19.53
N PHE A 363 16.50 -14.93 19.57
CA PHE A 363 15.49 -14.05 20.16
C PHE A 363 14.86 -14.59 21.46
N THR A 364 14.95 -15.90 21.72
CA THR A 364 14.28 -16.57 22.85
C THR A 364 12.83 -16.09 23.01
N PRO A 365 11.98 -16.24 21.98
CA PRO A 365 10.63 -15.65 21.96
C PRO A 365 9.75 -16.26 23.06
N VAL A 366 8.85 -15.44 23.60
CA VAL A 366 7.85 -15.88 24.57
C VAL A 366 6.85 -16.83 23.90
N GLY A 367 6.51 -16.57 22.65
CA GLY A 367 5.64 -17.43 21.87
C GLY A 367 5.92 -17.37 20.36
N ILE A 368 5.65 -18.49 19.72
CA ILE A 368 5.77 -18.69 18.27
C ILE A 368 4.43 -19.21 17.77
N GLY A 369 3.76 -18.44 16.92
CA GLY A 369 2.53 -18.86 16.26
C GLY A 369 2.78 -19.13 14.79
N VAL A 370 2.30 -20.24 14.25
CA VAL A 370 2.40 -20.52 12.83
C VAL A 370 1.06 -21.01 12.28
N ASP A 371 0.79 -20.72 11.00
CA ASP A 371 -0.33 -21.36 10.32
C ASP A 371 -0.04 -22.86 10.17
N ASN A 372 -0.93 -23.72 10.70
CA ASN A 372 -0.83 -25.16 10.55
C ASN A 372 -1.74 -25.69 9.44
N GLY A 373 -2.36 -24.82 8.66
CA GLY A 373 -3.11 -25.19 7.45
C GLY A 373 -2.21 -25.90 6.45
N GLY A 374 -2.78 -26.85 5.71
CA GLY A 374 -2.02 -27.58 4.70
C GLY A 374 -0.77 -28.27 5.26
N ASN A 375 0.40 -27.82 4.82
CA ASN A 375 1.68 -28.45 5.18
C ASN A 375 2.40 -27.82 6.39
N GLY A 376 1.90 -26.72 6.94
CA GLY A 376 2.49 -26.08 8.12
C GLY A 376 2.53 -26.99 9.35
N LEU A 377 1.58 -27.93 9.45
CA LEU A 377 1.58 -28.95 10.50
C LEU A 377 2.86 -29.80 10.51
N ALA A 378 3.45 -30.06 9.33
CA ALA A 378 4.68 -30.84 9.24
C ALA A 378 5.86 -30.15 9.93
N VAL A 379 5.99 -28.83 9.77
CA VAL A 379 7.04 -28.03 10.42
C VAL A 379 6.84 -28.01 11.94
N VAL A 380 5.60 -27.84 12.40
CA VAL A 380 5.28 -27.89 13.85
C VAL A 380 5.63 -29.25 14.45
N GLN A 381 5.25 -30.33 13.75
CA GLN A 381 5.58 -31.70 14.22
C GLN A 381 7.09 -31.95 14.21
N GLU A 382 7.81 -31.52 13.19
CA GLU A 382 9.27 -31.64 13.14
C GLU A 382 9.93 -30.95 14.34
N LEU A 383 9.56 -29.71 14.61
CA LEU A 383 10.11 -28.92 15.73
C LEU A 383 9.77 -29.49 17.11
N LEU A 384 8.60 -30.10 17.28
CA LEU A 384 8.16 -30.64 18.58
C LEU A 384 8.58 -32.08 18.82
N MET A 385 8.74 -32.90 17.77
CA MET A 385 8.91 -34.34 17.88
C MET A 385 10.35 -34.80 17.68
N LEU A 386 11.17 -34.09 16.91
CA LEU A 386 12.53 -34.53 16.65
C LEU A 386 13.48 -34.16 17.81
N ASP A 387 14.25 -35.18 18.23
CA ASP A 387 15.20 -35.04 19.35
C ASP A 387 16.21 -33.91 19.17
N LYS A 388 16.57 -33.56 17.92
CA LYS A 388 17.50 -32.48 17.61
C LYS A 388 17.00 -31.09 18.08
N TYR A 389 15.69 -30.90 18.18
CA TYR A 389 15.07 -29.64 18.63
C TYR A 389 14.62 -29.66 20.09
N ARG A 390 14.75 -30.79 20.79
CA ARG A 390 14.28 -30.96 22.16
C ARG A 390 14.87 -29.95 23.17
N LEU A 391 16.13 -29.54 22.95
CA LEU A 391 16.78 -28.56 23.80
C LEU A 391 16.20 -27.15 23.68
N LEU A 392 15.44 -26.86 22.64
CA LEU A 392 14.78 -25.56 22.47
C LEU A 392 13.53 -25.39 23.36
N GLN A 393 13.05 -26.48 23.97
CA GLN A 393 11.90 -26.43 24.89
C GLN A 393 10.68 -25.71 24.31
N LEU A 394 10.32 -26.01 23.06
CA LEU A 394 9.25 -25.35 22.32
C LEU A 394 7.84 -25.74 22.78
N GLU A 395 7.71 -26.78 23.60
CA GLU A 395 6.42 -27.21 24.13
C GLU A 395 5.72 -26.06 24.87
N GLY A 396 4.45 -25.81 24.54
CA GLY A 396 3.65 -24.70 25.09
C GLY A 396 3.93 -23.32 24.47
N ARG A 397 5.12 -23.10 23.87
CA ARG A 397 5.48 -21.83 23.23
C ARG A 397 5.24 -21.84 21.70
N LEU A 398 5.45 -22.97 21.04
CA LEU A 398 5.13 -23.14 19.62
C LEU A 398 3.70 -23.62 19.47
N LYS A 399 2.88 -22.83 18.80
CA LYS A 399 1.46 -23.11 18.56
C LYS A 399 1.15 -23.07 17.07
N GLY A 400 0.50 -24.11 16.57
CA GLY A 400 -0.05 -24.16 15.22
C GLY A 400 -1.52 -23.72 15.22
N PHE A 401 -1.90 -22.82 14.32
CA PHE A 401 -3.26 -22.25 14.22
C PHE A 401 -3.95 -22.72 12.92
N ASP A 402 -5.14 -23.27 13.05
CA ASP A 402 -6.01 -23.57 11.90
C ASP A 402 -6.90 -22.36 11.58
N PHE A 403 -6.61 -21.69 10.47
CA PHE A 403 -7.37 -20.50 10.02
C PHE A 403 -8.80 -20.81 9.62
N GLY A 404 -9.10 -22.05 9.22
CA GLY A 404 -10.44 -22.52 8.94
C GLY A 404 -11.24 -22.92 10.19
N GLY A 405 -10.56 -23.07 11.30
CA GLY A 405 -11.10 -23.56 12.56
C GLY A 405 -11.80 -22.53 13.42
N MET A 406 -12.08 -22.95 14.65
CA MET A 406 -12.71 -22.13 15.70
C MET A 406 -11.78 -22.07 16.91
N THR A 407 -11.51 -20.86 17.40
CA THR A 407 -10.72 -20.63 18.61
C THR A 407 -11.62 -20.29 19.78
N THR A 408 -11.39 -20.92 20.93
CA THR A 408 -12.09 -20.61 22.20
C THR A 408 -11.50 -19.32 22.80
N LEU A 409 -12.35 -18.32 23.04
CA LEU A 409 -11.99 -17.02 23.61
C LEU A 409 -12.08 -17.00 25.13
N ALA A 410 -13.10 -17.62 25.67
CA ALA A 410 -13.40 -17.63 27.10
C ALA A 410 -14.38 -18.77 27.43
N ILE A 411 -14.39 -19.17 28.68
CA ILE A 411 -15.42 -20.03 29.23
C ILE A 411 -16.27 -19.19 30.20
N ARG A 412 -17.55 -19.00 29.87
CA ARG A 412 -18.53 -18.29 30.72
C ARG A 412 -19.64 -19.24 31.13
N ASP A 413 -19.90 -19.36 32.42
CA ASP A 413 -20.96 -20.24 32.98
C ASP A 413 -20.90 -21.68 32.43
N GLY A 414 -19.68 -22.21 32.26
CA GLY A 414 -19.44 -23.55 31.70
C GLY A 414 -19.66 -23.66 30.18
N ARG A 415 -19.88 -22.56 29.48
CA ARG A 415 -20.03 -22.53 28.03
C ARG A 415 -18.82 -21.87 27.37
N GLU A 416 -18.25 -22.55 26.37
CA GLU A 416 -17.18 -22.01 25.55
C GLU A 416 -17.72 -20.95 24.59
N ILE A 417 -17.11 -19.74 24.64
CA ILE A 417 -17.32 -18.70 23.63
C ILE A 417 -16.27 -18.93 22.54
N ARG A 418 -16.73 -19.34 21.36
CA ARG A 418 -15.88 -19.64 20.20
C ARG A 418 -16.07 -18.59 19.12
N LYS A 419 -14.97 -18.24 18.44
CA LYS A 419 -14.96 -17.39 17.25
C LYS A 419 -14.16 -18.05 16.14
N ARG A 420 -14.47 -17.75 14.88
CA ARG A 420 -13.63 -18.22 13.76
C ARG A 420 -12.22 -17.69 13.94
N THR A 421 -11.23 -18.57 13.81
CA THR A 421 -9.83 -18.23 14.10
C THR A 421 -9.34 -17.02 13.29
N LYS A 422 -9.53 -17.02 11.96
CA LYS A 422 -9.09 -15.92 11.08
C LYS A 422 -9.81 -14.59 11.43
N GLU A 423 -11.08 -14.62 11.80
CA GLU A 423 -11.82 -13.43 12.24
C GLU A 423 -11.32 -12.88 13.58
N LEU A 424 -11.02 -13.77 14.52
CA LEU A 424 -10.44 -13.39 15.81
C LEU A 424 -9.08 -12.71 15.61
N MET A 425 -8.18 -13.36 14.88
CA MET A 425 -6.84 -12.84 14.59
C MET A 425 -6.90 -11.46 13.92
N THR A 426 -7.79 -11.29 12.93
CA THR A 426 -7.98 -9.98 12.28
C THR A 426 -8.53 -8.93 13.26
N SER A 427 -9.40 -9.33 14.18
CA SER A 427 -9.91 -8.44 15.22
C SER A 427 -8.83 -8.00 16.21
N LEU A 428 -7.88 -8.89 16.56
CA LEU A 428 -6.73 -8.59 17.42
C LEU A 428 -5.82 -7.53 16.76
N ILE A 429 -5.49 -7.72 15.49
CA ILE A 429 -4.70 -6.74 14.72
C ILE A 429 -5.44 -5.39 14.68
N ASN A 430 -6.71 -5.34 14.31
CA ASN A 430 -7.47 -4.10 14.28
C ASN A 430 -7.52 -3.41 15.65
N GLY A 431 -7.68 -4.18 16.73
CA GLY A 431 -7.62 -3.68 18.11
C GLY A 431 -6.27 -3.06 18.46
N ALA A 432 -5.17 -3.74 18.09
CA ALA A 432 -3.81 -3.24 18.32
C ALA A 432 -3.52 -1.96 17.52
N LEU A 433 -3.92 -1.92 16.24
CA LEU A 433 -3.79 -0.73 15.40
C LEU A 433 -4.61 0.45 15.96
N GLN A 434 -5.85 0.22 16.38
CA GLN A 434 -6.72 1.24 16.96
C GLN A 434 -6.14 1.83 18.26
N ARG A 435 -5.60 0.97 19.11
CA ARG A 435 -4.98 1.37 20.38
C ARG A 435 -3.55 1.89 20.23
N ARG A 436 -2.98 1.85 18.99
CA ARG A 436 -1.57 2.20 18.72
C ARG A 436 -0.59 1.32 19.51
N GLN A 437 -0.90 0.05 19.61
CA GLN A 437 -0.10 -0.97 20.28
C GLN A 437 0.66 -1.86 19.28
N MET A 438 0.67 -1.50 18.02
CA MET A 438 1.43 -2.15 16.95
C MET A 438 2.16 -1.10 16.11
N ILE A 439 3.41 -1.36 15.80
CA ILE A 439 4.22 -0.58 14.87
C ILE A 439 4.64 -1.50 13.72
N LEU A 440 4.31 -1.08 12.50
CA LEU A 440 4.71 -1.74 11.26
C LEU A 440 5.77 -0.88 10.56
N PRO A 441 6.78 -1.49 9.92
CA PRO A 441 7.86 -0.74 9.28
C PRO A 441 7.35 0.08 8.10
N ALA A 442 7.60 1.39 8.13
CA ALA A 442 7.22 2.30 7.04
C ALA A 442 8.11 2.10 5.80
N GLU A 443 9.31 1.57 6.01
CA GLU A 443 10.32 1.28 5.00
C GLU A 443 10.03 0.01 4.16
N ASP A 444 9.09 -0.84 4.60
CA ASP A 444 8.68 -2.04 3.86
C ASP A 444 7.34 -1.82 3.15
N SER A 445 7.39 -1.54 1.85
CA SER A 445 6.20 -1.31 1.03
C SER A 445 5.33 -2.56 0.85
N GLU A 446 5.90 -3.77 0.90
CA GLU A 446 5.12 -5.00 0.77
C GLU A 446 4.22 -5.25 1.99
N VAL A 447 4.69 -4.87 3.19
CA VAL A 447 3.85 -4.87 4.40
C VAL A 447 2.66 -3.94 4.21
N GLU A 448 2.91 -2.71 3.70
CA GLU A 448 1.84 -1.77 3.40
C GLU A 448 0.86 -2.34 2.38
N ASP A 449 1.39 -2.81 1.25
CA ASP A 449 0.57 -3.29 0.13
C ASP A 449 -0.36 -4.43 0.57
N GLN A 450 0.15 -5.42 1.31
CA GLN A 450 -0.67 -6.54 1.77
C GLN A 450 -1.75 -6.11 2.78
N PHE A 451 -1.44 -5.20 3.71
CA PHE A 451 -2.43 -4.70 4.66
C PHE A 451 -3.50 -3.82 4.01
N THR A 452 -3.13 -3.01 3.01
CA THR A 452 -4.05 -2.09 2.33
C THR A 452 -4.95 -2.80 1.32
N THR A 453 -4.43 -3.82 0.65
CA THR A 453 -5.18 -4.57 -0.37
C THR A 453 -6.03 -5.70 0.22
N HIS A 454 -5.77 -6.09 1.48
CA HIS A 454 -6.53 -7.15 2.13
C HIS A 454 -7.96 -6.70 2.45
N THR A 455 -8.93 -7.35 1.82
CA THR A 455 -10.36 -6.99 1.90
C THR A 455 -11.21 -8.17 2.39
N TYR A 456 -12.46 -7.89 2.72
CA TYR A 456 -13.45 -8.91 2.95
C TYR A 456 -14.78 -8.59 2.27
N THR A 457 -15.55 -9.63 2.04
CA THR A 457 -16.94 -9.55 1.58
C THR A 457 -17.85 -10.25 2.59
N LEU A 458 -19.13 -9.88 2.59
CA LEU A 458 -20.14 -10.55 3.40
C LEU A 458 -20.96 -11.51 2.53
N SER A 459 -21.02 -12.77 2.89
CA SER A 459 -21.83 -13.77 2.21
C SER A 459 -22.63 -14.57 3.25
N ASN A 460 -23.95 -14.50 3.17
CA ASN A 460 -24.86 -15.15 4.11
C ASN A 460 -24.53 -14.86 5.60
N GLY A 461 -24.13 -13.63 5.91
CA GLY A 461 -23.74 -13.22 7.25
C GLY A 461 -22.34 -13.65 7.71
N ASN A 462 -21.57 -14.33 6.86
CA ASN A 462 -20.20 -14.71 7.14
C ASN A 462 -19.21 -13.75 6.46
N ILE A 463 -18.11 -13.47 7.13
CA ILE A 463 -16.97 -12.74 6.59
C ILE A 463 -16.14 -13.68 5.72
N ILE A 464 -15.91 -13.29 4.48
CA ILE A 464 -15.02 -13.99 3.54
C ILE A 464 -13.92 -13.03 3.18
N TYR A 465 -12.68 -13.31 3.63
CA TYR A 465 -11.50 -12.51 3.29
C TYR A 465 -11.07 -12.77 1.86
N SER A 466 -10.47 -11.75 1.23
CA SER A 466 -9.81 -11.90 -0.08
C SER A 466 -8.73 -12.96 0.01
N LYS A 467 -8.56 -13.69 -1.09
CA LYS A 467 -7.43 -14.61 -1.27
C LYS A 467 -6.43 -13.94 -2.20
N GLY A 468 -5.17 -14.16 -1.97
CA GLY A 468 -4.12 -13.62 -2.80
C GLY A 468 -2.83 -13.39 -2.01
N ASN A 469 -2.19 -12.26 -2.22
CA ASN A 469 -0.94 -11.92 -1.54
C ASN A 469 -1.24 -11.38 -0.13
N ASP A 470 -1.54 -12.28 0.84
CA ASP A 470 -1.86 -11.97 2.24
C ASP A 470 -0.95 -12.68 3.26
N HIS A 471 0.18 -13.23 2.80
CA HIS A 471 1.09 -14.05 3.60
C HIS A 471 1.72 -13.28 4.77
N ILE A 472 2.11 -12.01 4.58
CA ILE A 472 2.63 -11.17 5.68
C ILE A 472 1.52 -10.91 6.70
N VAL A 473 0.31 -10.64 6.24
CA VAL A 473 -0.86 -10.43 7.11
C VAL A 473 -1.16 -11.69 7.91
N ASP A 474 -1.06 -12.86 7.30
CA ASP A 474 -1.31 -14.15 7.95
C ASP A 474 -0.21 -14.50 8.95
N ALA A 475 1.06 -14.19 8.65
CA ALA A 475 2.16 -14.28 9.62
C ALA A 475 1.93 -13.34 10.83
N VAL A 476 1.51 -12.09 10.60
CA VAL A 476 1.16 -11.14 11.68
C VAL A 476 -0.03 -11.64 12.49
N ARG A 477 -1.04 -12.25 11.86
CA ARG A 477 -2.16 -12.90 12.55
C ARG A 477 -1.69 -13.96 13.54
N CYS A 478 -0.73 -14.79 13.12
CA CYS A 478 -0.15 -15.84 13.95
C CYS A 478 0.61 -15.26 15.15
N ALA A 479 1.42 -14.21 14.94
CA ALA A 479 2.12 -13.52 16.03
C ALA A 479 1.13 -12.94 17.05
N MET A 480 0.08 -12.27 16.58
CA MET A 480 -0.91 -11.61 17.46
C MET A 480 -1.75 -12.62 18.27
N LEU A 481 -2.13 -13.75 17.69
CA LEU A 481 -2.85 -14.77 18.44
C LEU A 481 -1.95 -15.48 19.45
N SER A 482 -0.67 -15.70 19.10
CA SER A 482 0.32 -16.23 20.03
C SER A 482 0.54 -15.30 21.22
N HIS A 483 0.64 -14.00 20.98
CA HIS A 483 0.75 -12.96 22.02
C HIS A 483 -0.47 -12.96 22.94
N GLU A 484 -1.69 -12.95 22.40
CA GLU A 484 -2.92 -12.96 23.18
C GLU A 484 -3.03 -14.19 24.09
N GLN A 485 -2.69 -15.37 23.58
CA GLN A 485 -2.71 -16.62 24.35
C GLN A 485 -1.60 -16.69 25.39
N GLY A 486 -0.40 -16.17 25.10
CA GLY A 486 0.71 -16.14 26.04
C GLY A 486 0.43 -15.20 27.24
N THR A 487 -0.26 -14.08 26.99
CA THR A 487 -0.69 -13.17 28.06
C THR A 487 -1.76 -13.81 28.96
N LEU A 488 -2.65 -14.62 28.41
CA LEU A 488 -3.68 -15.35 29.18
C LEU A 488 -3.07 -16.45 30.05
N ASP A 489 -2.08 -17.17 29.53
CA ASP A 489 -1.38 -18.23 30.28
C ASP A 489 -0.51 -17.66 31.43
N SER A 490 -0.07 -16.41 31.34
CA SER A 490 0.71 -15.72 32.37
C SER A 490 -0.14 -15.14 33.53
N VAL A 491 -1.45 -14.97 33.30
CA VAL A 491 -2.39 -14.56 34.35
C VAL A 491 -2.84 -15.81 35.10
N SER A 492 -2.22 -16.05 36.26
CA SER A 492 -2.59 -17.14 37.17
C SER A 492 -4.10 -17.22 37.42
N GLU A 493 -4.62 -18.43 37.68
CA GLU A 493 -6.02 -18.84 37.80
C GLU A 493 -6.95 -17.98 38.68
N GLU A 494 -6.48 -16.89 39.28
CA GLU A 494 -7.28 -16.08 40.22
C GLU A 494 -7.96 -14.84 39.63
N THR A 495 -7.71 -14.46 38.36
CA THR A 495 -8.37 -13.27 37.79
C THR A 495 -8.84 -13.48 36.37
N VAL A 496 -10.01 -14.06 36.21
CA VAL A 496 -10.76 -13.97 34.92
C VAL A 496 -11.22 -12.51 34.77
N SER A 497 -10.32 -11.68 34.32
CA SER A 497 -10.65 -10.32 33.88
C SER A 497 -11.42 -10.43 32.56
N VAL A 498 -12.68 -10.07 32.63
CA VAL A 498 -13.60 -9.99 31.49
C VAL A 498 -13.02 -8.98 30.50
N MET A 499 -12.46 -9.45 29.39
CA MET A 499 -12.19 -8.57 28.26
C MET A 499 -13.49 -7.90 27.81
N PRO A 500 -13.50 -6.57 27.59
CA PRO A 500 -14.67 -5.94 27.03
C PRO A 500 -14.95 -6.57 25.66
N VAL A 501 -16.10 -7.17 25.51
CA VAL A 501 -16.61 -7.60 24.21
C VAL A 501 -16.59 -6.36 23.33
N LEU A 502 -15.68 -6.31 22.36
CA LEU A 502 -15.73 -5.31 21.31
C LEU A 502 -17.07 -5.51 20.58
N THR A 503 -18.05 -4.73 20.98
CA THR A 503 -19.28 -4.60 20.22
C THR A 503 -18.91 -4.15 18.83
N ASN A 504 -19.37 -4.88 17.81
CA ASN A 504 -19.22 -4.50 16.41
C ASN A 504 -19.52 -3.00 16.27
N PRO A 505 -18.73 -2.26 15.47
CA PRO A 505 -19.11 -0.91 15.14
C PRO A 505 -20.50 -0.96 14.51
N VAL A 506 -21.43 -0.28 15.15
CA VAL A 506 -22.78 -0.07 14.63
C VAL A 506 -22.62 0.68 13.31
N PHE A 507 -23.04 0.04 12.25
CA PHE A 507 -23.21 0.67 10.96
C PHE A 507 -24.24 1.80 11.08
N ILE A 508 -23.81 3.03 10.91
CA ILE A 508 -24.63 4.16 10.48
C ILE A 508 -24.00 4.70 9.19
#